data_63284129a83ad6e0d3ae70d9de7da8ce
#
_entry.id   63284129a83ad6e0d3ae70d9de7da8ce
#
_cell.length_a   1.000
_cell.length_b   1.000
_cell.length_c   1.000
_cell.angle_alpha   90.00
_cell.angle_beta   90.00
_cell.angle_gamma   90.00
#
_symmetry.space_group_name_H-M   'P 1'
#
loop_
_entity.id
_entity.type
_entity.pdbx_description
1 polymer ?
#
loop_
_entity_poly.entity_id
_entity_poly.type
_entity_poly.pdbx_seq_one_letter_code
_entity_poly.pdbx_strand_id
1 'polypeptide(L)'
;VCSSDLYNFTEALQAPDLAFSTLRDCRPRRTATGGVVLSRTSRFAEAEIEWQSRKYLLCFPLSTASIFAVEQTAARLRYLRTPLLTEYTILRDEMTYTDDTGTTRTCDVVLHRLPEGRPLSVCAAEFDAESLRSALDKLEAGLSELDFSHNNLKPGNLYVTSDGRL
;
A
#
# COMPACT_ATOMS: atom_id res chain seq x y z
N VAL A 1 -7.76 -17.71 7.19
CA VAL A 1 -8.47 -16.71 6.36
C VAL A 1 -9.50 -17.44 5.54
N CYS A 2 -10.76 -17.17 5.78
CA CYS A 2 -11.85 -17.77 5.04
C CYS A 2 -11.91 -17.20 3.62
N SER A 3 -12.35 -17.99 2.65
CA SER A 3 -12.59 -17.54 1.26
C SER A 3 -13.59 -16.36 1.20
N SER A 4 -14.46 -16.24 2.18
CA SER A 4 -15.42 -15.16 2.35
C SER A 4 -14.78 -13.77 2.54
N ASP A 5 -13.61 -13.69 3.19
CA ASP A 5 -12.95 -12.38 3.43
C ASP A 5 -12.51 -11.71 2.12
N LEU A 6 -11.93 -12.49 1.18
CA LEU A 6 -11.51 -11.98 -0.12
C LEU A 6 -12.71 -11.56 -0.99
N TYR A 7 -13.82 -12.28 -0.88
CA TYR A 7 -15.07 -11.92 -1.54
C TYR A 7 -15.57 -10.57 -1.03
N ASN A 8 -15.66 -10.39 0.28
CA ASN A 8 -16.08 -9.13 0.88
C ASN A 8 -15.21 -7.94 0.49
N PHE A 9 -13.87 -8.13 0.41
CA PHE A 9 -12.95 -7.08 -0.05
C PHE A 9 -13.17 -6.71 -1.52
N THR A 10 -13.44 -7.72 -2.36
CA THR A 10 -13.73 -7.49 -3.77
C THR A 10 -15.04 -6.73 -3.95
N GLU A 11 -16.10 -7.11 -3.26
CA GLU A 11 -17.41 -6.43 -3.27
C GLU A 11 -17.28 -4.98 -2.79
N ALA A 12 -16.56 -4.74 -1.69
CA ALA A 12 -16.31 -3.41 -1.17
C ALA A 12 -15.60 -2.50 -2.19
N LEU A 13 -14.64 -3.04 -2.93
CA LEU A 13 -13.93 -2.30 -3.98
C LEU A 13 -14.76 -2.12 -5.26
N GLN A 14 -15.80 -2.91 -5.47
CA GLN A 14 -16.73 -2.71 -6.59
C GLN A 14 -17.69 -1.55 -6.35
N ALA A 15 -18.10 -1.34 -5.10
CA ALA A 15 -19.02 -0.29 -4.67
C ALA A 15 -18.45 0.48 -3.46
N PRO A 16 -17.38 1.28 -3.63
CA PRO A 16 -16.70 1.95 -2.52
C PRO A 16 -17.60 2.91 -1.74
N ASP A 17 -18.52 3.57 -2.42
CA ASP A 17 -19.49 4.52 -1.85
C ASP A 17 -20.42 3.89 -0.81
N LEU A 18 -20.67 2.60 -0.92
CA LEU A 18 -21.52 1.84 0.00
C LEU A 18 -20.71 1.17 1.13
N ALA A 19 -19.47 0.76 0.83
CA ALA A 19 -18.68 -0.07 1.73
C ALA A 19 -17.75 0.71 2.65
N PHE A 20 -17.24 1.88 2.20
CA PHE A 20 -16.26 2.65 2.95
C PHE A 20 -16.86 3.89 3.61
N SER A 21 -16.30 4.28 4.75
CA SER A 21 -16.68 5.50 5.47
C SER A 21 -15.96 6.73 4.93
N THR A 22 -14.63 6.66 4.80
CA THR A 22 -13.77 7.77 4.34
C THR A 22 -13.41 7.65 2.87
N LEU A 23 -13.18 6.42 2.37
CA LEU A 23 -12.70 6.14 1.02
C LEU A 23 -13.83 5.97 -0.01
N ARG A 24 -14.99 6.58 0.22
CA ARG A 24 -16.20 6.44 -0.62
C ARG A 24 -16.00 6.76 -2.09
N ASP A 25 -15.13 7.72 -2.38
CA ASP A 25 -14.83 8.21 -3.73
C ASP A 25 -13.53 7.63 -4.30
N CYS A 26 -12.96 6.60 -3.65
CA CYS A 26 -11.75 5.96 -4.15
C CYS A 26 -12.04 5.20 -5.45
N ARG A 27 -11.01 5.15 -6.30
CA ARG A 27 -11.07 4.46 -7.59
C ARG A 27 -10.10 3.29 -7.59
N PRO A 28 -10.57 2.05 -7.41
CA PRO A 28 -9.72 0.87 -7.47
C PRO A 28 -9.17 0.65 -8.89
N ARG A 29 -7.93 0.16 -8.96
CA ARG A 29 -7.37 -0.32 -10.22
C ARG A 29 -8.18 -1.50 -10.75
N ARG A 30 -8.53 -1.44 -12.03
CA ARG A 30 -9.33 -2.46 -12.69
C ARG A 30 -8.55 -3.15 -13.81
N THR A 31 -8.92 -4.39 -14.07
CA THR A 31 -8.48 -5.12 -15.28
C THR A 31 -9.11 -4.53 -16.53
N ALA A 32 -8.62 -4.92 -17.72
CA ALA A 32 -9.24 -4.55 -18.98
C ALA A 32 -10.71 -5.00 -19.11
N THR A 33 -11.11 -6.02 -18.36
CA THR A 33 -12.49 -6.54 -18.31
C THR A 33 -13.34 -5.91 -17.21
N GLY A 34 -12.81 -4.90 -16.50
CA GLY A 34 -13.53 -4.15 -15.45
C GLY A 34 -13.48 -4.76 -14.06
N GLY A 35 -12.90 -5.94 -13.88
CA GLY A 35 -12.73 -6.56 -12.57
C GLY A 35 -11.72 -5.80 -11.69
N VAL A 36 -11.91 -5.83 -10.38
CA VAL A 36 -10.97 -5.23 -9.43
C VAL A 36 -9.69 -6.09 -9.35
N VAL A 37 -8.53 -5.42 -9.33
CA VAL A 37 -7.24 -6.10 -9.12
C VAL A 37 -6.95 -6.19 -7.64
N LEU A 38 -7.01 -7.40 -7.10
CA LEU A 38 -6.68 -7.71 -5.71
C LEU A 38 -5.50 -8.69 -5.68
N SER A 39 -4.47 -8.34 -4.93
CA SER A 39 -3.33 -9.22 -4.65
C SER A 39 -3.37 -9.69 -3.19
N ARG A 40 -2.60 -10.72 -2.86
CA ARG A 40 -2.55 -11.26 -1.51
C ARG A 40 -1.13 -11.50 -1.07
N THR A 41 -0.82 -11.06 0.13
CA THR A 41 0.39 -11.39 0.89
C THR A 41 0.03 -12.32 2.05
N SER A 42 1.00 -12.66 2.89
CA SER A 42 0.75 -13.43 4.12
C SER A 42 -0.05 -12.65 5.16
N ARG A 43 -0.09 -11.32 5.08
CA ARG A 43 -0.68 -10.44 6.10
C ARG A 43 -1.89 -9.65 5.60
N PHE A 44 -1.94 -9.35 4.29
CA PHE A 44 -2.94 -8.46 3.71
C PHE A 44 -3.47 -8.98 2.39
N ALA A 45 -4.72 -8.66 2.10
CA ALA A 45 -5.18 -8.52 0.73
C ALA A 45 -4.98 -7.05 0.33
N GLU A 46 -4.51 -6.79 -0.89
CA GLU A 46 -4.01 -5.48 -1.29
C GLU A 46 -4.58 -5.07 -2.64
N ALA A 47 -5.03 -3.82 -2.74
CA ALA A 47 -5.50 -3.22 -3.97
C ALA A 47 -4.89 -1.84 -4.18
N GLU A 48 -4.43 -1.54 -5.40
CA GLU A 48 -4.08 -0.17 -5.76
C GLU A 48 -5.37 0.65 -5.94
N ILE A 49 -5.42 1.81 -5.32
CA ILE A 49 -6.51 2.77 -5.46
C ILE A 49 -5.97 4.17 -5.77
N GLU A 50 -6.78 4.96 -6.46
CA GLU A 50 -6.63 6.40 -6.53
C GLU A 50 -7.66 7.05 -5.60
N TRP A 51 -7.19 7.95 -4.75
CA TRP A 51 -8.03 8.73 -3.84
C TRP A 51 -7.44 10.13 -3.65
N GLN A 52 -8.27 11.15 -3.75
CA GLN A 52 -7.84 12.56 -3.69
C GLN A 52 -6.66 12.86 -4.65
N SER A 53 -6.74 12.33 -5.88
CA SER A 53 -5.72 12.50 -6.94
C SER A 53 -4.33 11.95 -6.58
N ARG A 54 -4.27 11.00 -5.64
CA ARG A 54 -3.04 10.31 -5.22
C ARG A 54 -3.23 8.80 -5.28
N LYS A 55 -2.12 8.09 -5.49
CA LYS A 55 -2.12 6.63 -5.51
C LYS A 55 -1.79 6.07 -4.13
N TYR A 56 -2.53 5.05 -3.76
CA TYR A 56 -2.35 4.31 -2.52
C TYR A 56 -2.43 2.82 -2.75
N LEU A 57 -1.77 2.06 -1.90
CA LEU A 57 -2.05 0.66 -1.70
C LEU A 57 -3.00 0.54 -0.52
N LEU A 58 -4.22 0.10 -0.77
CA LEU A 58 -5.22 -0.20 0.25
C LEU A 58 -5.02 -1.64 0.70
N CYS A 59 -4.73 -1.83 1.99
CA CYS A 59 -4.41 -3.14 2.56
C CYS A 59 -5.50 -3.55 3.56
N PHE A 60 -6.16 -4.67 3.27
CA PHE A 60 -7.14 -5.30 4.14
C PHE A 60 -6.42 -6.32 5.02
N PRO A 61 -6.45 -6.19 6.35
CA PRO A 61 -5.73 -7.09 7.23
C PRO A 61 -6.36 -8.48 7.23
N LEU A 62 -5.53 -9.51 7.11
CA LEU A 62 -5.97 -10.90 7.20
C LEU A 62 -5.96 -11.42 8.66
N SER A 63 -5.47 -10.60 9.60
CA SER A 63 -5.51 -10.88 11.04
C SER A 63 -5.33 -9.59 11.84
N THR A 64 -5.73 -9.61 13.11
CA THR A 64 -5.49 -8.50 14.04
C THR A 64 -4.01 -8.23 14.27
N ALA A 65 -3.17 -9.27 14.24
CA ALA A 65 -1.71 -9.12 14.34
C ALA A 65 -1.10 -8.31 13.20
N SER A 66 -1.72 -8.33 12.01
CA SER A 66 -1.29 -7.53 10.86
C SER A 66 -1.43 -6.03 11.11
N ILE A 67 -2.53 -5.60 11.71
CA ILE A 67 -2.75 -4.20 12.10
C ILE A 67 -1.75 -3.77 13.15
N PHE A 68 -1.55 -4.56 14.21
CA PHE A 68 -0.62 -4.23 15.28
C PHE A 68 0.81 -4.00 14.75
N ALA A 69 1.29 -4.85 13.84
CA ALA A 69 2.61 -4.69 13.22
C ALA A 69 2.73 -3.38 12.42
N VAL A 70 1.67 -2.97 11.72
CA VAL A 70 1.65 -1.70 10.98
C VAL A 70 1.61 -0.50 11.92
N GLU A 71 0.87 -0.57 13.03
CA GLU A 71 0.84 0.50 14.04
C GLU A 71 2.24 0.83 14.57
N GLN A 72 3.02 -0.20 14.90
CA GLN A 72 4.39 -0.04 15.35
C GLN A 72 5.26 0.64 14.29
N THR A 73 5.14 0.20 13.03
CA THR A 73 5.87 0.79 11.90
C THR A 73 5.43 2.24 11.65
N ALA A 74 4.13 2.51 11.60
CA ALA A 74 3.58 3.85 11.38
C ALA A 74 3.99 4.84 12.47
N ALA A 75 4.00 4.40 13.74
CA ALA A 75 4.47 5.21 14.85
C ALA A 75 5.94 5.60 14.67
N ARG A 76 6.80 4.65 14.29
CA ARG A 76 8.22 4.90 14.05
C ARG A 76 8.44 5.86 12.87
N LEU A 77 7.78 5.65 11.75
CA LEU A 77 7.91 6.48 10.54
C LEU A 77 7.53 7.95 10.78
N ARG A 78 6.54 8.23 11.61
CA ARG A 78 6.16 9.60 11.96
C ARG A 78 7.28 10.41 12.60
N TYR A 79 8.20 9.77 13.32
CA TYR A 79 9.35 10.45 13.94
C TYR A 79 10.48 10.69 12.94
N LEU A 80 10.61 9.85 11.92
CA LEU A 80 11.72 9.94 10.96
C LEU A 80 11.57 11.11 9.99
N ARG A 81 10.36 11.51 9.63
CA ARG A 81 10.04 12.65 8.73
C ARG A 81 10.92 12.72 7.48
N THR A 82 11.12 11.60 6.82
CA THR A 82 11.99 11.49 5.66
C THR A 82 11.18 11.33 4.37
N PRO A 83 11.62 11.92 3.25
CA PRO A 83 11.01 11.66 1.93
C PRO A 83 11.34 10.27 1.37
N LEU A 84 12.32 9.56 1.95
CA LEU A 84 12.76 8.24 1.48
C LEU A 84 11.77 7.12 1.81
N LEU A 85 10.87 7.34 2.77
CA LEU A 85 9.91 6.34 3.23
C LEU A 85 8.50 6.89 3.15
N THR A 86 7.58 6.05 2.70
CA THR A 86 6.16 6.41 2.64
C THR A 86 5.42 6.05 3.91
N GLU A 87 4.38 6.84 4.22
CA GLU A 87 3.62 6.71 5.46
C GLU A 87 2.53 5.66 5.33
N TYR A 88 2.19 5.05 6.47
CA TYR A 88 1.00 4.23 6.66
C TYR A 88 -0.04 4.99 7.48
N THR A 89 -1.28 4.97 7.01
CA THR A 89 -2.43 5.48 7.76
C THR A 89 -3.38 4.33 8.05
N ILE A 90 -3.76 4.14 9.30
CA ILE A 90 -4.74 3.14 9.70
C ILE A 90 -6.08 3.86 9.82
N LEU A 91 -7.06 3.43 9.04
CA LEU A 91 -8.44 3.89 9.10
C LEU A 91 -9.24 2.85 9.88
N ARG A 92 -9.77 3.28 11.01
CA ARG A 92 -10.53 2.40 11.92
C ARG A 92 -11.97 2.29 11.46
N ASP A 93 -12.53 1.08 11.58
CA ASP A 93 -13.93 0.78 11.19
C ASP A 93 -14.30 1.31 9.80
N GLU A 94 -13.33 1.31 8.90
CA GLU A 94 -13.42 1.97 7.60
C GLU A 94 -14.31 1.22 6.61
N MET A 95 -14.20 -0.12 6.58
CA MET A 95 -14.97 -0.94 5.68
C MET A 95 -16.10 -1.65 6.41
N THR A 96 -17.32 -1.52 5.88
CA THR A 96 -18.50 -2.25 6.34
C THR A 96 -18.80 -3.40 5.38
N TYR A 97 -19.09 -4.57 5.91
CA TYR A 97 -19.47 -5.76 5.15
C TYR A 97 -20.48 -6.63 5.91
N THR A 98 -21.13 -7.54 5.19
CA THR A 98 -22.02 -8.52 5.81
C THR A 98 -21.33 -9.89 5.80
N ASP A 99 -21.18 -10.49 6.97
CA ASP A 99 -20.56 -11.81 7.11
C ASP A 99 -21.50 -12.95 6.67
N ASP A 100 -20.98 -14.19 6.63
CA ASP A 100 -21.72 -15.39 6.21
C ASP A 100 -22.94 -15.70 7.09
N THR A 101 -23.04 -15.07 8.27
CA THR A 101 -24.20 -15.19 9.16
C THR A 101 -25.27 -14.13 8.92
N GLY A 102 -25.05 -13.21 7.97
CA GLY A 102 -25.91 -12.06 7.70
C GLY A 102 -25.72 -10.90 8.68
N THR A 103 -24.67 -10.94 9.50
CA THR A 103 -24.36 -9.88 10.46
C THR A 103 -23.50 -8.81 9.84
N THR A 104 -23.88 -7.54 9.99
CA THR A 104 -23.08 -6.40 9.58
C THR A 104 -21.88 -6.25 10.50
N ARG A 105 -20.70 -6.14 9.91
CA ARG A 105 -19.42 -5.96 10.60
C ARG A 105 -18.64 -4.83 9.99
N THR A 106 -17.68 -4.30 10.75
CA THR A 106 -16.69 -3.36 10.28
C THR A 106 -15.29 -3.96 10.34
N CYS A 107 -14.39 -3.46 9.52
CA CYS A 107 -12.97 -3.76 9.66
C CYS A 107 -12.11 -2.51 9.43
N ASP A 108 -10.95 -2.52 10.09
CA ASP A 108 -9.91 -1.54 9.87
C ASP A 108 -9.23 -1.80 8.53
N VAL A 109 -8.76 -0.75 7.89
CA VAL A 109 -7.92 -0.87 6.69
C VAL A 109 -6.64 -0.05 6.87
N VAL A 110 -5.60 -0.44 6.15
CA VAL A 110 -4.35 0.31 6.10
C VAL A 110 -4.24 0.98 4.73
N LEU A 111 -4.03 2.28 4.76
CA LEU A 111 -3.76 3.07 3.57
C LEU A 111 -2.27 3.37 3.52
N HIS A 112 -1.58 2.77 2.56
CA HIS A 112 -0.15 2.98 2.32
C HIS A 112 0.01 3.89 1.11
N ARG A 113 0.54 5.10 1.30
CA ARG A 113 0.78 6.02 0.20
C ARG A 113 1.85 5.46 -0.73
N LEU A 114 1.54 5.35 -2.02
CA LEU A 114 2.53 4.99 -3.02
C LEU A 114 3.39 6.22 -3.36
N PRO A 115 4.71 6.05 -3.50
CA PRO A 115 5.59 7.14 -3.95
C PRO A 115 5.19 7.65 -5.32
N GLU A 116 5.50 8.89 -5.59
CA GLU A 116 5.45 9.42 -6.95
C GLU A 116 6.56 8.81 -7.80
N GLY A 117 6.27 8.55 -9.08
CA GLY A 117 7.24 7.93 -9.98
C GLY A 117 6.84 6.53 -10.41
N ARG A 118 7.82 5.74 -10.82
CA ARG A 118 7.62 4.38 -11.33
C ARG A 118 8.44 3.36 -10.53
N PRO A 119 7.90 2.17 -10.26
CA PRO A 119 8.68 1.11 -9.63
C PRO A 119 9.94 0.80 -10.45
N LEU A 120 11.07 0.65 -9.77
CA LEU A 120 12.34 0.31 -10.42
C LEU A 120 12.26 -1.00 -11.19
N SER A 121 11.46 -1.96 -10.73
CA SER A 121 11.20 -3.22 -11.45
C SER A 121 10.61 -3.02 -12.85
N VAL A 122 9.99 -1.88 -13.12
CA VAL A 122 9.36 -1.56 -14.42
C VAL A 122 10.29 -0.73 -15.31
N CYS A 123 11.10 0.15 -14.73
CA CYS A 123 11.89 1.13 -15.47
C CYS A 123 13.41 0.93 -15.40
N ALA A 124 13.90 -0.12 -14.72
CA ALA A 124 15.34 -0.35 -14.54
C ALA A 124 16.14 -0.39 -15.86
N ALA A 125 15.57 -0.93 -16.92
CA ALA A 125 16.23 -1.03 -18.23
C ALA A 125 16.41 0.32 -18.96
N GLU A 126 15.76 1.38 -18.48
CA GLU A 126 15.86 2.74 -19.02
C GLU A 126 17.08 3.51 -18.48
N PHE A 127 17.75 2.97 -17.46
CA PHE A 127 18.88 3.59 -16.81
C PHE A 127 20.18 2.85 -17.13
N ASP A 128 21.28 3.59 -17.30
CA ASP A 128 22.59 2.98 -17.35
C ASP A 128 23.02 2.48 -15.95
N ALA A 129 23.95 1.53 -15.93
CA ALA A 129 24.38 0.86 -14.70
C ALA A 129 25.06 1.82 -13.70
N GLU A 130 25.73 2.86 -14.16
CA GLU A 130 26.44 3.83 -13.31
C GLU A 130 25.43 4.75 -12.60
N SER A 131 24.48 5.30 -13.35
CA SER A 131 23.38 6.12 -12.80
C SER A 131 22.57 5.36 -11.77
N LEU A 132 22.22 4.10 -12.05
CA LEU A 132 21.48 3.26 -11.12
C LEU A 132 22.27 2.97 -9.85
N ARG A 133 23.55 2.64 -9.98
CA ARG A 133 24.44 2.42 -8.82
C ARG A 133 24.51 3.67 -7.95
N SER A 134 24.77 4.84 -8.56
CA SER A 134 24.84 6.11 -7.83
C SER A 134 23.54 6.43 -7.08
N ALA A 135 22.37 6.14 -7.66
CA ALA A 135 21.08 6.34 -7.00
C ALA A 135 20.89 5.39 -5.81
N LEU A 136 21.29 4.12 -5.97
CA LEU A 136 21.22 3.13 -4.87
C LEU A 136 22.18 3.47 -3.73
N ASP A 137 23.41 3.90 -4.03
CA ASP A 137 24.38 4.33 -3.01
C ASP A 137 23.86 5.52 -2.20
N LYS A 138 23.20 6.48 -2.85
CA LYS A 138 22.56 7.62 -2.17
C LYS A 138 21.38 7.19 -1.29
N LEU A 139 20.57 6.25 -1.76
CA LEU A 139 19.47 5.70 -0.97
C LEU A 139 20.00 4.96 0.25
N GLU A 140 21.03 4.12 0.09
CA GLU A 140 21.68 3.39 1.18
C GLU A 140 22.23 4.34 2.24
N ALA A 141 22.97 5.37 1.81
CA ALA A 141 23.50 6.40 2.71
C ALA A 141 22.36 7.10 3.48
N GLY A 142 21.31 7.53 2.80
CA GLY A 142 20.17 8.20 3.43
C GLY A 142 19.42 7.31 4.42
N LEU A 143 19.22 6.03 4.12
CA LEU A 143 18.60 5.08 5.04
C LEU A 143 19.49 4.77 6.25
N SER A 144 20.81 4.73 6.05
CA SER A 144 21.78 4.51 7.14
C SER A 144 21.78 5.67 8.14
N GLU A 145 21.64 6.91 7.67
CA GLU A 145 21.52 8.09 8.53
C GLU A 145 20.26 8.09 9.41
N LEU A 146 19.21 7.39 8.97
CA LEU A 146 17.94 7.32 9.70
C LEU A 146 17.93 6.27 10.83
N ASP A 147 18.97 5.46 10.97
CA ASP A 147 18.99 4.28 11.87
C ASP A 147 17.74 3.40 11.67
N PHE A 148 17.37 3.19 10.40
CA PHE A 148 16.20 2.45 9.99
C PHE A 148 16.52 1.30 9.06
N SER A 149 16.15 0.09 9.46
CA SER A 149 16.30 -1.10 8.61
C SER A 149 14.99 -1.38 7.88
N HIS A 150 14.97 -1.13 6.58
CA HIS A 150 13.76 -1.33 5.76
C HIS A 150 13.35 -2.80 5.65
N ASN A 151 14.30 -3.73 5.66
CA ASN A 151 14.12 -5.20 5.64
C ASN A 151 13.33 -5.77 4.44
N ASN A 152 12.97 -4.96 3.44
CA ASN A 152 12.23 -5.38 2.26
C ASN A 152 12.58 -4.54 1.03
N LEU A 153 13.85 -4.20 0.87
CA LEU A 153 14.34 -3.51 -0.33
C LEU A 153 14.38 -4.49 -1.49
N LYS A 154 13.49 -4.29 -2.44
CA LYS A 154 13.43 -5.02 -3.72
C LYS A 154 12.99 -4.05 -4.82
N PRO A 155 13.31 -4.29 -6.11
CA PRO A 155 13.01 -3.36 -7.19
C PRO A 155 11.55 -2.92 -7.30
N GLY A 156 10.60 -3.76 -6.88
CA GLY A 156 9.17 -3.41 -6.86
C GLY A 156 8.78 -2.43 -5.74
N ASN A 157 9.62 -2.27 -4.71
CA ASN A 157 9.39 -1.38 -3.58
C ASN A 157 10.24 -0.10 -3.65
N LEU A 158 11.06 0.04 -4.68
CA LEU A 158 11.85 1.23 -4.98
C LEU A 158 11.18 1.99 -6.12
N TYR A 159 11.00 3.28 -5.95
CA TYR A 159 10.37 4.13 -6.96
C TYR A 159 11.36 5.15 -7.48
N VAL A 160 11.42 5.27 -8.79
CA VAL A 160 12.24 6.29 -9.47
C VAL A 160 11.35 7.48 -9.76
N THR A 161 11.68 8.61 -9.19
CA THR A 161 11.01 9.89 -9.41
C THR A 161 11.33 10.46 -10.79
N SER A 162 10.59 11.48 -11.23
CA SER A 162 10.80 12.11 -12.56
C SER A 162 12.17 12.76 -12.72
N ASP A 163 12.83 13.10 -11.63
CA ASP A 163 14.21 13.64 -11.59
C ASP A 163 15.29 12.56 -11.39
N GLY A 164 14.93 11.27 -11.50
CA GLY A 164 15.87 10.14 -11.46
C GLY A 164 16.36 9.76 -10.06
N ARG A 165 15.70 10.23 -8.99
CA ARG A 165 16.01 9.82 -7.60
C ARG A 165 15.21 8.56 -7.22
N LEU A 166 15.79 7.77 -6.33
CA LEU A 166 15.14 6.64 -5.65
C LEU A 166 14.59 7.07 -4.29
#